data_6534291f1445a7f74045ed0b345b6168
#
_entry.id   6534291f1445a7f74045ed0b345b6168
#
_cell.length_a   1.000
_cell.length_b   1.000
_cell.length_c   1.000
_cell.angle_alpha   90.00
_cell.angle_beta   90.00
_cell.angle_gamma   90.00
#
_symmetry.space_group_name_H-M   'P 1'
#
loop_
_entity.id
_entity.type
_entity.pdbx_description
1 polymer ?
#
loop_
_entity_poly.entity_id
_entity_poly.type
_entity_poly.pdbx_seq_one_letter_code
_entity_poly.pdbx_strand_id
1 'polypeptide(L)'
;MFARDLGVDVWRAIDAAATKPFGYLKFTPGPGVGGHCLPIDPSYLAWRVKRHLGQTFRFVELANDVNEHMPDYVHTRVTAMLNKERKAVNGSRVLLLGLAYKRGTSDWRESPSVAVAERLAASGAEIRFCDPYIPEVNAQHLEYPLVPFEAAELEESDLVVVLVDHPEFDPARIAASSPLVFDTKNLLRGHVYRGELL
;
A
#
# COMPACT_ATOMS: atom_id res chain seq x y z
N MET A 1 -4.20 -6.63 -9.95
CA MET A 1 -3.23 -6.85 -11.03
C MET A 1 -3.96 -7.03 -12.37
N PHE A 2 -4.51 -8.19 -12.69
CA PHE A 2 -5.11 -8.48 -14.01
C PHE A 2 -6.27 -7.56 -14.45
N ALA A 3 -7.10 -7.08 -13.52
CA ALA A 3 -8.21 -6.18 -13.83
C ALA A 3 -7.76 -4.94 -14.60
N ARG A 4 -6.65 -4.35 -14.19
CA ARG A 4 -6.05 -3.20 -14.86
C ARG A 4 -5.63 -3.52 -16.29
N ASP A 5 -4.91 -4.63 -16.49
CA ASP A 5 -4.39 -5.03 -17.80
C ASP A 5 -5.53 -5.36 -18.78
N LEU A 6 -6.68 -5.76 -18.24
CA LEU A 6 -7.91 -6.02 -18.96
C LEU A 6 -8.80 -4.76 -19.11
N GLY A 7 -8.41 -3.62 -18.57
CA GLY A 7 -9.21 -2.39 -18.59
C GLY A 7 -10.47 -2.45 -17.71
N VAL A 8 -10.49 -3.34 -16.71
CA VAL A 8 -11.62 -3.50 -15.78
C VAL A 8 -11.41 -2.62 -14.55
N ASP A 9 -12.39 -1.75 -14.24
CA ASP A 9 -12.43 -0.99 -13.00
C ASP A 9 -12.85 -1.92 -11.84
N VAL A 10 -11.85 -2.44 -11.11
CA VAL A 10 -12.06 -3.38 -10.01
C VAL A 10 -12.79 -2.74 -8.84
N TRP A 11 -12.61 -1.44 -8.60
CA TRP A 11 -13.28 -0.72 -7.52
C TRP A 11 -14.78 -0.61 -7.76
N ARG A 12 -15.20 -0.28 -8.99
CA ARG A 12 -16.61 -0.30 -9.39
C ARG A 12 -17.22 -1.70 -9.32
N ALA A 13 -16.47 -2.71 -9.72
CA ALA A 13 -16.92 -4.10 -9.62
C ALA A 13 -17.15 -4.52 -8.16
N ILE A 14 -16.25 -4.16 -7.24
CA ILE A 14 -16.38 -4.41 -5.80
C ILE A 14 -17.58 -3.64 -5.23
N ASP A 15 -17.73 -2.35 -5.57
CA ASP A 15 -18.87 -1.54 -5.12
C ASP A 15 -20.22 -2.12 -5.58
N ALA A 16 -20.29 -2.56 -6.84
CA ALA A 16 -21.49 -3.22 -7.37
C ALA A 16 -21.77 -4.54 -6.62
N ALA A 17 -20.76 -5.37 -6.35
CA ALA A 17 -20.92 -6.59 -5.59
C ALA A 17 -21.34 -6.31 -4.13
N ALA A 18 -20.86 -5.24 -3.53
CA ALA A 18 -21.18 -4.83 -2.16
C ALA A 18 -22.63 -4.33 -1.96
N THR A 19 -23.39 -4.12 -3.04
CA THR A 19 -24.84 -3.84 -2.95
C THR A 19 -25.66 -5.04 -2.51
N LYS A 20 -25.08 -6.25 -2.53
CA LYS A 20 -25.77 -7.44 -2.02
C LYS A 20 -26.01 -7.33 -0.52
N PRO A 21 -27.25 -7.52 -0.03
CA PRO A 21 -27.57 -7.34 1.39
C PRO A 21 -27.05 -8.47 2.30
N PHE A 22 -26.59 -9.58 1.72
CA PHE A 22 -26.05 -10.73 2.46
C PHE A 22 -25.07 -11.56 1.61
N GLY A 23 -24.25 -12.38 2.28
CA GLY A 23 -23.38 -13.35 1.62
C GLY A 23 -22.19 -12.73 0.86
N TYR A 24 -21.93 -11.43 1.05
CA TYR A 24 -20.78 -10.74 0.49
C TYR A 24 -20.08 -9.90 1.57
N LEU A 25 -18.82 -10.20 1.82
CA LEU A 25 -17.97 -9.41 2.68
C LEU A 25 -17.06 -8.55 1.80
N LYS A 26 -17.20 -7.23 1.89
CA LYS A 26 -16.44 -6.29 1.06
C LYS A 26 -14.98 -6.23 1.49
N PHE A 27 -14.08 -6.62 0.60
CA PHE A 27 -12.65 -6.36 0.67
C PHE A 27 -12.24 -5.41 -0.46
N THR A 28 -11.29 -4.54 -0.16
CA THR A 28 -10.79 -3.56 -1.13
C THR A 28 -9.32 -3.85 -1.45
N PRO A 29 -8.87 -3.52 -2.67
CA PRO A 29 -7.45 -3.60 -3.03
C PRO A 29 -6.56 -2.78 -2.09
N GLY A 30 -5.28 -3.13 -2.05
CA GLY A 30 -4.28 -2.41 -1.28
C GLY A 30 -2.87 -2.95 -1.51
N PRO A 31 -1.85 -2.36 -0.87
CA PRO A 31 -0.45 -2.74 -1.05
C PRO A 31 -0.10 -4.09 -0.40
N GLY A 32 -1.04 -4.73 0.22
CA GLY A 32 -0.95 -5.98 0.97
C GLY A 32 -1.79 -5.91 2.25
N VAL A 33 -2.01 -7.06 2.85
CA VAL A 33 -2.65 -7.22 4.17
C VAL A 33 -1.54 -7.42 5.18
N GLY A 34 -1.47 -6.52 6.15
CA GLY A 34 -0.51 -6.58 7.25
C GLY A 34 -1.16 -6.92 8.58
N GLY A 35 -0.38 -6.75 9.66
CA GLY A 35 -0.77 -7.08 11.02
C GLY A 35 -0.57 -8.57 11.35
N HIS A 36 -1.07 -9.01 12.51
CA HIS A 36 -0.74 -10.34 13.04
C HIS A 36 -1.79 -11.39 12.70
N CYS A 37 -3.08 -11.07 12.79
CA CYS A 37 -4.13 -12.09 12.69
C CYS A 37 -4.29 -12.65 11.27
N LEU A 38 -4.52 -11.79 10.27
CA LEU A 38 -4.84 -12.25 8.91
C LEU A 38 -3.67 -12.95 8.20
N PRO A 39 -2.42 -12.45 8.22
CA PRO A 39 -1.31 -13.12 7.56
C PRO A 39 -0.71 -14.27 8.38
N ILE A 40 -0.79 -14.22 9.72
CA ILE A 40 -0.05 -15.15 10.59
C ILE A 40 -0.90 -16.34 11.05
N ASP A 41 -2.12 -16.11 11.57
CA ASP A 41 -2.93 -17.20 12.15
C ASP A 41 -3.27 -18.32 11.14
N PRO A 42 -3.61 -18.02 9.86
CA PRO A 42 -3.80 -19.08 8.88
C PRO A 42 -2.54 -19.91 8.62
N SER A 43 -1.35 -19.30 8.75
CA SER A 43 -0.08 -20.00 8.60
C SER A 43 0.17 -21.02 9.71
N TYR A 44 -0.26 -20.73 10.95
CA TYR A 44 -0.23 -21.71 12.03
C TYR A 44 -1.12 -22.92 11.73
N LEU A 45 -2.31 -22.68 11.18
CA LEU A 45 -3.20 -23.76 10.76
C LEU A 45 -2.56 -24.59 9.64
N ALA A 46 -2.01 -23.95 8.61
CA ALA A 46 -1.33 -24.63 7.51
C ALA A 46 -0.14 -25.47 8.00
N TRP A 47 0.68 -24.92 8.92
CA TRP A 47 1.77 -25.63 9.56
C TRP A 47 1.27 -26.85 10.35
N ARG A 48 0.18 -26.70 11.12
CA ARG A 48 -0.41 -27.80 11.91
C ARG A 48 -0.92 -28.92 11.04
N VAL A 49 -1.62 -28.59 9.94
CA VAL A 49 -2.10 -29.56 8.94
C VAL A 49 -0.94 -30.34 8.33
N LYS A 50 0.11 -29.63 7.91
CA LYS A 50 1.30 -30.24 7.33
C LYS A 50 2.00 -31.18 8.30
N ARG A 51 2.16 -30.77 9.56
CA ARG A 51 2.86 -31.54 10.59
C ARG A 51 2.11 -32.79 11.05
N HIS A 52 0.76 -32.73 11.16
CA HIS A 52 -0.03 -33.83 11.71
C HIS A 52 -0.64 -34.74 10.66
N LEU A 53 -0.99 -34.18 9.51
CA LEU A 53 -1.67 -34.94 8.43
C LEU A 53 -0.76 -35.21 7.24
N GLY A 54 0.43 -34.66 7.18
CA GLY A 54 1.33 -34.77 6.03
C GLY A 54 0.78 -34.07 4.77
N GLN A 55 -0.24 -33.22 4.91
CA GLN A 55 -0.92 -32.55 3.80
C GLN A 55 -0.58 -31.07 3.74
N THR A 56 -0.61 -30.50 2.54
CA THR A 56 -0.42 -29.06 2.31
C THR A 56 -1.77 -28.37 2.24
N PHE A 57 -1.92 -27.28 3.01
CA PHE A 57 -3.11 -26.43 2.94
C PHE A 57 -2.93 -25.37 1.84
N ARG A 58 -3.04 -25.82 0.59
CA ARG A 58 -2.67 -25.03 -0.61
C ARG A 58 -3.34 -23.66 -0.69
N PHE A 59 -4.59 -23.55 -0.25
CA PHE A 59 -5.32 -22.27 -0.35
C PHE A 59 -4.69 -21.18 0.53
N VAL A 60 -4.27 -21.51 1.75
CA VAL A 60 -3.60 -20.58 2.67
C VAL A 60 -2.22 -20.19 2.11
N GLU A 61 -1.47 -21.18 1.64
CA GLU A 61 -0.13 -20.92 1.06
C GLU A 61 -0.23 -20.01 -0.17
N LEU A 62 -1.20 -20.25 -1.06
CA LEU A 62 -1.43 -19.40 -2.23
C LEU A 62 -1.87 -17.99 -1.83
N ALA A 63 -2.77 -17.85 -0.84
CA ALA A 63 -3.24 -16.55 -0.38
C ALA A 63 -2.10 -15.72 0.21
N ASN A 64 -1.23 -16.33 1.01
CA ASN A 64 -0.05 -15.68 1.56
C ASN A 64 0.94 -15.30 0.46
N ASP A 65 1.24 -16.20 -0.47
CA ASP A 65 2.13 -15.94 -1.61
C ASP A 65 1.66 -14.72 -2.43
N VAL A 66 0.37 -14.65 -2.77
CA VAL A 66 -0.20 -13.51 -3.49
C VAL A 66 -0.10 -12.22 -2.66
N ASN A 67 -0.35 -12.29 -1.35
CA ASN A 67 -0.26 -11.13 -0.46
C ASN A 67 1.18 -10.61 -0.34
N GLU A 68 2.14 -11.51 -0.17
CA GLU A 68 3.56 -11.18 -0.04
C GLU A 68 4.17 -10.55 -1.30
N HIS A 69 3.58 -10.85 -2.48
CA HIS A 69 3.99 -10.25 -3.75
C HIS A 69 3.32 -8.89 -4.06
N MET A 70 2.37 -8.43 -3.23
CA MET A 70 1.75 -7.12 -3.47
C MET A 70 2.74 -5.94 -3.38
N PRO A 71 3.70 -5.88 -2.44
CA PRO A 71 4.73 -4.85 -2.45
C PRO A 71 5.59 -4.85 -3.72
N ASP A 72 5.88 -6.01 -4.33
CA ASP A 72 6.60 -6.09 -5.61
C ASP A 72 5.77 -5.50 -6.76
N TYR A 73 4.45 -5.73 -6.73
CA TYR A 73 3.54 -5.12 -7.69
C TYR A 73 3.51 -3.59 -7.54
N VAL A 74 3.43 -3.08 -6.31
CA VAL A 74 3.49 -1.63 -6.04
C VAL A 74 4.81 -1.05 -6.55
N HIS A 75 5.95 -1.66 -6.24
CA HIS A 75 7.26 -1.26 -6.73
C HIS A 75 7.30 -1.20 -8.28
N THR A 76 6.79 -2.24 -8.95
CA THR A 76 6.72 -2.29 -10.42
C THR A 76 5.88 -1.15 -10.98
N ARG A 77 4.75 -0.82 -10.33
CA ARG A 77 3.88 0.29 -10.75
C ARG A 77 4.58 1.64 -10.57
N VAL A 78 5.20 1.88 -9.41
CA VAL A 78 5.98 3.11 -9.14
C VAL A 78 7.08 3.29 -10.19
N THR A 79 7.82 2.22 -10.47
CA THR A 79 8.88 2.23 -11.50
C THR A 79 8.32 2.62 -12.87
N ALA A 80 7.20 2.02 -13.27
CA ALA A 80 6.58 2.31 -14.56
C ALA A 80 6.06 3.76 -14.63
N MET A 81 5.51 4.28 -13.52
CA MET A 81 5.02 5.67 -13.45
C MET A 81 6.15 6.68 -13.57
N LEU A 82 7.23 6.50 -12.79
CA LEU A 82 8.41 7.36 -12.88
C LEU A 82 9.05 7.30 -14.27
N ASN A 83 9.14 6.13 -14.88
CA ASN A 83 9.67 5.97 -16.22
C ASN A 83 8.84 6.72 -17.29
N LYS A 84 7.52 6.79 -17.17
CA LYS A 84 6.66 7.62 -18.04
C LYS A 84 7.00 9.10 -17.92
N GLU A 85 7.42 9.53 -16.73
CA GLU A 85 7.88 10.89 -16.44
C GLU A 85 9.37 11.13 -16.81
N ARG A 86 10.02 10.14 -17.43
CA ARG A 86 11.45 10.13 -17.76
C ARG A 86 12.35 10.27 -16.53
N LYS A 87 11.90 9.77 -15.38
CA LYS A 87 12.65 9.70 -14.13
C LYS A 87 13.01 8.26 -13.83
N ALA A 88 14.22 8.04 -13.30
CA ALA A 88 14.60 6.76 -12.74
C ALA A 88 14.07 6.65 -11.30
N VAL A 89 13.89 5.43 -10.79
CA VAL A 89 13.62 5.23 -9.35
C VAL A 89 14.81 5.70 -8.52
N ASN A 90 16.02 5.40 -9.00
CA ASN A 90 17.25 5.84 -8.37
C ASN A 90 17.36 7.38 -8.35
N GLY A 91 17.46 7.95 -7.17
CA GLY A 91 17.50 9.39 -6.91
C GLY A 91 16.12 10.08 -6.93
N SER A 92 15.02 9.38 -7.18
CA SER A 92 13.69 9.96 -7.04
C SER A 92 13.28 10.05 -5.57
N ARG A 93 12.71 11.20 -5.18
CA ARG A 93 12.12 11.40 -3.86
C ARG A 93 10.68 10.84 -3.86
N VAL A 94 10.45 9.81 -3.04
CA VAL A 94 9.15 9.14 -2.93
C VAL A 94 8.58 9.33 -1.54
N LEU A 95 7.44 10.01 -1.44
CA LEU A 95 6.70 10.19 -0.20
C LEU A 95 5.65 9.07 -0.08
N LEU A 96 5.72 8.32 1.01
CA LEU A 96 4.81 7.23 1.34
C LEU A 96 3.82 7.70 2.42
N LEU A 97 2.54 7.79 2.07
CA LEU A 97 1.47 8.18 2.99
C LEU A 97 0.88 6.95 3.67
N GLY A 98 1.18 6.80 4.96
CA GLY A 98 0.77 5.68 5.81
C GLY A 98 1.86 4.64 5.97
N LEU A 99 2.40 4.56 7.18
CA LEU A 99 3.37 3.55 7.63
C LEU A 99 2.67 2.41 8.37
N ALA A 100 1.60 2.71 9.12
CA ALA A 100 0.82 1.74 9.87
C ALA A 100 0.26 0.62 8.97
N TYR A 101 0.01 -0.57 9.55
CA TYR A 101 -0.56 -1.68 8.78
C TYR A 101 -2.04 -1.48 8.43
N LYS A 102 -2.74 -0.56 9.09
CA LYS A 102 -4.13 -0.20 8.79
C LYS A 102 -4.48 1.21 9.28
N ARG A 103 -5.59 1.73 8.77
CA ARG A 103 -6.17 3.01 9.15
C ARG A 103 -6.39 3.16 10.66
N GLY A 104 -6.03 4.32 11.23
CA GLY A 104 -6.33 4.70 12.62
C GLY A 104 -5.56 3.92 13.68
N THR A 105 -4.39 3.37 13.36
CA THR A 105 -3.51 2.69 14.31
C THR A 105 -2.09 3.22 14.22
N SER A 106 -1.35 3.14 15.33
CA SER A 106 0.08 3.46 15.40
C SER A 106 0.99 2.24 15.24
N ASP A 107 0.43 1.06 14.99
CA ASP A 107 1.21 -0.17 14.83
C ASP A 107 1.65 -0.35 13.37
N TRP A 108 2.94 -0.33 13.13
CA TRP A 108 3.55 -0.52 11.82
C TRP A 108 4.33 -1.83 11.68
N ARG A 109 4.33 -2.66 12.72
CA ARG A 109 4.89 -4.01 12.66
C ARG A 109 4.12 -4.83 11.63
N GLU A 110 4.84 -5.61 10.84
CA GLU A 110 4.26 -6.41 9.75
C GLU A 110 3.42 -5.55 8.76
N SER A 111 3.77 -4.27 8.60
CA SER A 111 3.11 -3.40 7.63
C SER A 111 3.64 -3.62 6.23
N PRO A 112 2.77 -3.83 5.23
CA PRO A 112 3.18 -3.87 3.83
C PRO A 112 3.87 -2.58 3.35
N SER A 113 3.59 -1.45 4.01
CA SER A 113 4.22 -0.17 3.70
C SER A 113 5.73 -0.20 3.89
N VAL A 114 6.23 -0.91 4.92
CA VAL A 114 7.67 -1.12 5.14
C VAL A 114 8.27 -1.92 3.99
N ALA A 115 7.64 -3.03 3.61
CA ALA A 115 8.12 -3.85 2.51
C ALA A 115 8.14 -3.10 1.16
N VAL A 116 7.18 -2.18 0.93
CA VAL A 116 7.21 -1.29 -0.26
C VAL A 116 8.40 -0.33 -0.18
N ALA A 117 8.64 0.29 0.98
CA ALA A 117 9.76 1.21 1.19
C ALA A 117 11.11 0.52 0.94
N GLU A 118 11.32 -0.66 1.50
CA GLU A 118 12.54 -1.45 1.33
C GLU A 118 12.84 -1.74 -0.15
N ARG A 119 11.83 -2.12 -0.94
CA ARG A 119 11.98 -2.39 -2.37
C ARG A 119 12.34 -1.15 -3.18
N LEU A 120 11.69 -0.02 -2.86
CA LEU A 120 11.97 1.25 -3.52
C LEU A 120 13.36 1.77 -3.14
N ALA A 121 13.73 1.71 -1.87
CA ALA A 121 15.05 2.09 -1.38
C ALA A 121 16.16 1.22 -1.98
N ALA A 122 15.94 -0.09 -2.11
CA ALA A 122 16.88 -1.01 -2.79
C ALA A 122 17.08 -0.65 -4.27
N SER A 123 16.11 0.04 -4.88
CA SER A 123 16.22 0.60 -6.24
C SER A 123 16.81 2.02 -6.27
N GLY A 124 17.23 2.56 -5.11
CA GLY A 124 17.88 3.85 -4.96
C GLY A 124 16.94 5.05 -4.80
N ALA A 125 15.66 4.83 -4.47
CA ALA A 125 14.75 5.94 -4.15
C ALA A 125 15.07 6.56 -2.78
N GLU A 126 14.87 7.88 -2.68
CA GLU A 126 14.89 8.61 -1.42
C GLU A 126 13.51 8.52 -0.76
N ILE A 127 13.38 7.64 0.23
CA ILE A 127 12.11 7.35 0.89
C ILE A 127 11.87 8.29 2.06
N ARG A 128 10.65 8.81 2.16
CA ARG A 128 10.12 9.53 3.31
C ARG A 128 8.74 8.99 3.65
N PHE A 129 8.43 8.86 4.93
CA PHE A 129 7.10 8.48 5.41
C PHE A 129 6.36 9.66 6.00
N CYS A 130 5.06 9.71 5.79
CA CYS A 130 4.14 10.53 6.56
C CYS A 130 3.06 9.63 7.17
N ASP A 131 2.95 9.64 8.51
CA ASP A 131 1.89 8.90 9.23
C ASP A 131 1.53 9.64 10.52
N PRO A 132 0.30 10.20 10.61
CA PRO A 132 -0.12 11.01 11.74
C PRO A 132 -0.33 10.24 13.04
N TYR A 133 -0.39 8.90 12.97
CA TYR A 133 -0.61 8.04 14.15
C TYR A 133 0.68 7.51 14.76
N ILE A 134 1.81 7.66 14.09
CA ILE A 134 3.09 7.14 14.56
C ILE A 134 3.91 8.28 15.16
N PRO A 135 4.06 8.33 16.50
CA PRO A 135 4.90 9.31 17.13
C PRO A 135 6.39 9.03 16.81
N GLU A 136 7.19 10.11 16.73
CA GLU A 136 8.63 10.02 16.42
C GLU A 136 9.38 9.05 17.34
N VAL A 137 8.99 8.97 18.61
CA VAL A 137 9.60 8.04 19.58
C VAL A 137 9.44 6.57 19.16
N ASN A 138 8.36 6.23 18.47
CA ASN A 138 8.11 4.87 17.98
C ASN A 138 8.77 4.61 16.61
N ALA A 139 9.19 5.67 15.95
CA ALA A 139 9.88 5.63 14.65
C ALA A 139 11.41 5.57 14.76
N GLN A 140 11.98 5.55 15.98
CA GLN A 140 13.43 5.56 16.20
C GLN A 140 14.19 4.39 15.54
N HIS A 141 13.50 3.29 15.26
CA HIS A 141 14.07 2.13 14.57
C HIS A 141 13.72 2.09 13.08
N LEU A 142 13.01 3.10 12.58
CA LEU A 142 12.73 3.23 11.16
C LEU A 142 13.96 3.79 10.45
N GLU A 143 14.39 3.14 9.39
CA GLU A 143 15.55 3.57 8.59
C GLU A 143 15.25 4.81 7.73
N TYR A 144 13.97 5.19 7.62
CA TYR A 144 13.50 6.27 6.76
C TYR A 144 12.91 7.43 7.58
N PRO A 145 13.12 8.68 7.17
CA PRO A 145 12.59 9.83 7.89
C PRO A 145 11.05 9.85 7.90
N LEU A 146 10.49 10.14 9.08
CA LEU A 146 9.09 10.45 9.26
C LEU A 146 8.89 11.96 9.16
N VAL A 147 7.98 12.40 8.30
CA VAL A 147 7.74 13.81 7.99
C VAL A 147 6.29 14.21 8.24
N PRO A 148 5.99 15.49 8.53
CA PRO A 148 4.62 15.95 8.71
C PRO A 148 3.83 15.94 7.39
N PHE A 149 2.49 15.91 7.49
CA PHE A 149 1.60 16.04 6.33
C PHE A 149 1.45 17.52 5.93
N GLU A 150 2.39 18.01 5.14
CA GLU A 150 2.46 19.40 4.68
C GLU A 150 2.54 19.49 3.16
N ALA A 151 2.10 20.64 2.62
CA ALA A 151 2.11 20.86 1.17
C ALA A 151 3.52 20.78 0.59
N ALA A 152 4.51 21.33 1.28
CA ALA A 152 5.91 21.29 0.84
C ALA A 152 6.44 19.88 0.63
N GLU A 153 6.13 18.93 1.52
CA GLU A 153 6.53 17.53 1.36
C GLU A 153 5.87 16.86 0.14
N LEU A 154 4.61 17.21 -0.15
CA LEU A 154 3.89 16.72 -1.32
C LEU A 154 4.48 17.29 -2.61
N GLU A 155 4.74 18.61 -2.65
CA GLU A 155 5.21 19.34 -3.83
C GLU A 155 6.66 18.98 -4.20
N GLU A 156 7.51 18.76 -3.20
CA GLU A 156 8.91 18.41 -3.40
C GLU A 156 9.15 16.93 -3.76
N SER A 157 8.12 16.10 -3.65
CA SER A 157 8.21 14.68 -4.01
C SER A 157 8.07 14.47 -5.50
N ASP A 158 8.85 13.56 -6.08
CA ASP A 158 8.68 13.12 -7.46
C ASP A 158 7.43 12.26 -7.65
N LEU A 159 7.08 11.51 -6.62
CA LEU A 159 5.89 10.66 -6.56
C LEU A 159 5.41 10.48 -5.12
N VAL A 160 4.11 10.57 -4.93
CA VAL A 160 3.41 10.31 -3.67
C VAL A 160 2.68 8.97 -3.79
N VAL A 161 2.85 8.06 -2.83
CA VAL A 161 2.16 6.76 -2.80
C VAL A 161 1.24 6.73 -1.59
N VAL A 162 -0.06 6.59 -1.81
CA VAL A 162 -1.03 6.40 -0.72
C VAL A 162 -1.08 4.92 -0.37
N LEU A 163 -0.53 4.54 0.80
CA LEU A 163 -0.48 3.16 1.27
C LEU A 163 -1.54 2.85 2.32
N VAL A 164 -1.91 3.87 3.13
CA VAL A 164 -2.99 3.79 4.12
C VAL A 164 -3.88 5.01 4.00
N ASP A 165 -5.19 4.83 4.13
CA ASP A 165 -6.21 5.87 4.00
C ASP A 165 -6.54 6.51 5.36
N HIS A 166 -5.55 7.08 6.05
CA HIS A 166 -5.79 7.80 7.29
C HIS A 166 -6.74 8.99 7.08
N PRO A 167 -7.66 9.26 8.01
CA PRO A 167 -8.64 10.36 7.87
C PRO A 167 -8.00 11.75 7.87
N GLU A 168 -6.78 11.88 8.36
CA GLU A 168 -6.00 13.11 8.38
C GLU A 168 -5.38 13.45 7.02
N PHE A 169 -5.30 12.50 6.12
CA PHE A 169 -4.83 12.75 4.75
C PHE A 169 -5.96 13.40 3.93
N ASP A 170 -5.89 14.70 3.77
CA ASP A 170 -6.83 15.45 2.94
C ASP A 170 -6.65 15.12 1.45
N PRO A 171 -7.63 14.43 0.81
CA PRO A 171 -7.52 14.06 -0.60
C PRO A 171 -7.41 15.27 -1.55
N ALA A 172 -8.06 16.38 -1.21
CA ALA A 172 -8.00 17.59 -2.04
C ALA A 172 -6.59 18.19 -2.03
N ARG A 173 -5.92 18.22 -0.86
CA ARG A 173 -4.53 18.68 -0.74
C ARG A 173 -3.58 17.75 -1.50
N ILE A 174 -3.72 16.43 -1.35
CA ILE A 174 -2.89 15.47 -2.09
C ILE A 174 -3.05 15.68 -3.59
N ALA A 175 -4.29 15.77 -4.08
CA ALA A 175 -4.59 15.94 -5.49
C ALA A 175 -4.05 17.26 -6.07
N ALA A 176 -4.06 18.34 -5.27
CA ALA A 176 -3.64 19.66 -5.72
C ALA A 176 -2.12 19.86 -5.66
N SER A 177 -1.43 19.32 -4.64
CA SER A 177 -0.02 19.59 -4.38
C SER A 177 0.93 18.52 -4.90
N SER A 178 0.47 17.30 -5.13
CA SER A 178 1.37 16.21 -5.55
C SER A 178 1.60 16.22 -7.06
N PRO A 179 2.87 16.23 -7.52
CA PRO A 179 3.17 16.19 -8.96
C PRO A 179 2.71 14.90 -9.66
N LEU A 180 2.77 13.78 -8.93
CA LEU A 180 2.37 12.46 -9.40
C LEU A 180 1.90 11.60 -8.20
N VAL A 181 0.79 10.90 -8.33
CA VAL A 181 0.22 10.10 -7.23
C VAL A 181 -0.05 8.67 -7.66
N PHE A 182 0.37 7.70 -6.85
CA PHE A 182 -0.12 6.33 -6.92
C PHE A 182 -1.05 6.06 -5.74
N ASP A 183 -2.34 6.03 -6.02
CA ASP A 183 -3.37 5.79 -5.00
C ASP A 183 -3.66 4.29 -4.89
N THR A 184 -3.20 3.62 -3.83
CA THR A 184 -3.47 2.20 -3.63
C THR A 184 -4.74 1.92 -2.82
N LYS A 185 -5.39 2.98 -2.31
CA LYS A 185 -6.54 2.89 -1.39
C LYS A 185 -7.81 3.51 -1.94
N ASN A 186 -7.76 4.10 -3.15
CA ASN A 186 -8.86 4.88 -3.73
C ASN A 186 -9.30 6.06 -2.84
N LEU A 187 -8.32 6.63 -2.12
CA LEU A 187 -8.51 7.77 -1.23
C LEU A 187 -8.93 9.03 -2.02
N LEU A 188 -8.36 9.19 -3.22
CA LEU A 188 -8.60 10.36 -4.07
C LEU A 188 -9.85 10.23 -4.95
N ARG A 189 -10.76 9.31 -4.60
CA ARG A 189 -12.02 9.13 -5.34
C ARG A 189 -12.79 10.45 -5.46
N GLY A 190 -13.13 10.82 -6.71
CA GLY A 190 -13.85 12.06 -7.01
C GLY A 190 -12.96 13.30 -7.17
N HIS A 191 -11.66 13.18 -6.96
CA HIS A 191 -10.70 14.25 -7.23
C HIS A 191 -9.98 14.01 -8.55
N VAL A 192 -9.63 15.11 -9.24
CA VAL A 192 -8.79 15.08 -10.44
C VAL A 192 -7.34 15.20 -9.99
N TYR A 193 -6.52 14.23 -10.31
CA TYR A 193 -5.10 14.20 -9.99
C TYR A 193 -4.29 13.58 -11.12
N ARG A 194 -3.00 13.85 -11.15
CA ARG A 194 -2.07 13.20 -12.07
C ARG A 194 -1.55 11.93 -11.42
N GLY A 195 -1.85 10.78 -11.98
CA GLY A 195 -1.39 9.54 -11.38
C GLY A 195 -2.17 8.30 -11.80
N GLU A 196 -2.07 7.29 -10.97
CA GLU A 196 -2.71 6.00 -11.19
C GLU A 196 -3.42 5.50 -9.92
N LEU A 197 -4.50 4.75 -10.12
CA LEU A 197 -5.20 3.99 -9.09
C LEU A 197 -4.78 2.51 -9.19
N LEU A 198 -4.60 1.84 -8.03
CA LEU A 198 -4.30 0.41 -7.94
C LEU A 198 -5.45 -0.44 -8.44
#